data_5301b76bf429d7f088b88d72ed9331be
#
_entry.id   5301b76bf429d7f088b88d72ed9331be
#
_cell.length_a   1.000
_cell.length_b   1.000
_cell.length_c   1.000
_cell.angle_alpha   90.00
_cell.angle_beta   90.00
_cell.angle_gamma   90.00
#
_symmetry.space_group_name_H-M   'P 1'
#
loop_
_entity.id
_entity.type
_entity.pdbx_description
1 polymer ?
#
loop_
_entity_poly.entity_id
_entity_poly.type
_entity_poly.pdbx_seq_one_letter_code
_entity_poly.pdbx_strand_id
1 'polypeptide(L)'
;MYKRQEKGYKGSIRDEFNAVAPAVINILSDGDDKSQMHTLSNMALLTVGENAALNNSTFDVKRMKIIAMDKAGEYIPVCTRNVFMKYYSSSDTKLHFWSEEDRKGYISAMNTVLYDYKEKNSNKEIKLIRNRINYGNRK
;
A
#
# COMPACT_ATOMS: atom_id res chain seq x y z
N MET A 1 23.40 -19.60 0.16
CA MET A 1 22.56 -20.57 -0.56
C MET A 1 22.50 -21.85 0.28
N TYR A 2 21.45 -22.03 1.08
CA TYR A 2 21.28 -23.23 1.91
C TYR A 2 20.72 -24.36 1.03
N LYS A 3 21.53 -25.34 0.69
CA LYS A 3 21.06 -26.60 0.13
C LYS A 3 20.54 -27.46 1.27
N ARG A 4 19.23 -27.52 1.44
CA ARG A 4 18.60 -28.51 2.31
C ARG A 4 18.67 -29.86 1.61
N GLN A 5 19.63 -30.71 2.02
CA GLN A 5 19.66 -32.11 1.60
C GLN A 5 18.77 -32.91 2.54
N GLU A 6 17.49 -33.06 2.19
CA GLU A 6 16.65 -34.08 2.84
C GLU A 6 16.79 -35.36 2.07
N LYS A 7 17.43 -36.34 2.70
CA LYS A 7 17.51 -37.71 2.22
C LYS A 7 16.08 -38.27 2.10
N GLY A 8 15.63 -38.52 0.87
CA GLY A 8 14.37 -39.23 0.61
C GLY A 8 13.30 -38.46 -0.13
N TYR A 9 13.46 -37.14 -0.36
CA TYR A 9 12.48 -36.36 -1.10
C TYR A 9 12.59 -36.57 -2.60
N LYS A 10 11.53 -37.09 -3.26
CA LYS A 10 11.43 -37.33 -4.70
C LYS A 10 10.59 -36.33 -5.46
N GLY A 11 10.05 -35.30 -4.79
CA GLY A 11 9.20 -34.28 -5.40
C GLY A 11 10.00 -33.09 -5.95
N SER A 12 9.38 -32.35 -6.87
CA SER A 12 9.90 -31.08 -7.35
C SER A 12 9.54 -29.98 -6.34
N ILE A 13 10.51 -29.13 -5.96
CA ILE A 13 10.27 -27.92 -5.13
C ILE A 13 9.17 -27.06 -5.78
N ARG A 14 9.06 -27.07 -7.09
CA ARG A 14 8.02 -26.35 -7.83
C ARG A 14 6.62 -26.92 -7.56
N ASP A 15 6.50 -28.24 -7.50
CA ASP A 15 5.22 -28.90 -7.26
C ASP A 15 4.74 -28.70 -5.82
N GLU A 16 5.66 -28.75 -4.85
CA GLU A 16 5.35 -28.39 -3.46
C GLU A 16 4.93 -26.92 -3.34
N PHE A 17 5.68 -26.02 -3.97
CA PHE A 17 5.31 -24.61 -3.97
C PHE A 17 3.92 -24.40 -4.56
N ASN A 18 3.63 -25.01 -5.69
CA ASN A 18 2.31 -24.90 -6.34
C ASN A 18 1.18 -25.48 -5.48
N ALA A 19 1.46 -26.52 -4.70
CA ALA A 19 0.47 -27.11 -3.79
C ALA A 19 0.18 -26.20 -2.57
N VAL A 20 1.18 -25.50 -2.05
CA VAL A 20 1.07 -24.67 -0.83
C VAL A 20 0.72 -23.22 -1.16
N ALA A 21 1.16 -22.69 -2.30
CA ALA A 21 1.01 -21.29 -2.67
C ALA A 21 -0.44 -20.77 -2.59
N PRO A 22 -1.49 -21.50 -3.04
CA PRO A 22 -2.87 -21.03 -2.94
C PRO A 22 -3.31 -20.78 -1.49
N ALA A 23 -2.95 -21.67 -0.57
CA ALA A 23 -3.29 -21.53 0.85
C ALA A 23 -2.55 -20.34 1.48
N VAL A 24 -1.26 -20.17 1.17
CA VAL A 24 -0.46 -19.05 1.65
C VAL A 24 -0.99 -17.73 1.08
N ILE A 25 -1.31 -17.67 -0.20
CA ILE A 25 -1.87 -16.47 -0.84
C ILE A 25 -3.21 -16.12 -0.19
N ASN A 26 -4.08 -17.09 0.05
CA ASN A 26 -5.38 -16.85 0.70
C ASN A 26 -5.21 -16.26 2.12
N ILE A 27 -4.25 -16.77 2.89
CA ILE A 27 -3.96 -16.25 4.24
C ILE A 27 -3.37 -14.83 4.15
N LEU A 28 -2.41 -14.60 3.27
CA LEU A 28 -1.72 -13.31 3.14
C LEU A 28 -2.59 -12.23 2.50
N SER A 29 -3.54 -12.61 1.65
CA SER A 29 -4.51 -11.68 1.04
C SER A 29 -5.74 -11.44 1.91
N ASP A 30 -5.84 -12.08 3.07
CA ASP A 30 -7.00 -11.99 3.97
C ASP A 30 -8.33 -12.34 3.24
N GLY A 31 -8.26 -13.29 2.30
CA GLY A 31 -9.38 -13.69 1.45
C GLY A 31 -9.71 -12.72 0.32
N ASP A 32 -8.87 -11.72 0.10
CA ASP A 32 -9.09 -10.67 -0.90
C ASP A 32 -8.91 -11.17 -2.33
N ASP A 33 -9.76 -10.65 -3.21
CA ASP A 33 -9.66 -10.86 -4.64
C ASP A 33 -8.42 -10.15 -5.22
N LYS A 34 -7.81 -10.77 -6.25
CA LYS A 34 -6.71 -10.19 -7.03
C LYS A 34 -7.03 -8.82 -7.63
N SER A 35 -8.32 -8.46 -7.74
CA SER A 35 -8.77 -7.14 -8.20
C SER A 35 -8.24 -5.99 -7.33
N GLN A 36 -7.97 -6.24 -6.05
CA GLN A 36 -7.45 -5.23 -5.11
C GLN A 36 -5.94 -4.99 -5.22
N MET A 37 -5.22 -5.86 -5.93
CA MET A 37 -3.75 -5.81 -5.99
C MET A 37 -3.21 -4.47 -6.52
N HIS A 38 -3.86 -3.89 -7.51
CA HIS A 38 -3.44 -2.66 -8.18
C HIS A 38 -4.27 -1.43 -7.80
N THR A 39 -5.01 -1.51 -6.68
CA THR A 39 -5.77 -0.36 -6.17
C THR A 39 -4.87 0.58 -5.37
N LEU A 40 -5.24 1.86 -5.31
CA LEU A 40 -4.51 2.88 -4.54
C LEU A 40 -4.38 2.49 -3.05
N SER A 41 -5.37 1.78 -2.51
CA SER A 41 -5.36 1.27 -1.14
C SER A 41 -4.24 0.26 -0.85
N ASN A 42 -3.63 -0.29 -1.91
CA ASN A 42 -2.55 -1.28 -1.82
C ASN A 42 -1.20 -0.74 -2.33
N MET A 43 -1.07 0.57 -2.47
CA MET A 43 0.14 1.23 -2.97
C MET A 43 0.76 2.15 -1.91
N ALA A 44 2.07 2.25 -1.90
CA ALA A 44 2.82 3.20 -1.09
C ALA A 44 3.89 3.88 -1.96
N LEU A 45 4.18 5.16 -1.66
CA LEU A 45 5.18 5.93 -2.37
C LEU A 45 6.58 5.54 -1.88
N LEU A 46 7.45 5.19 -2.82
CA LEU A 46 8.84 4.83 -2.56
C LEU A 46 9.72 5.46 -3.64
N THR A 47 10.97 5.75 -3.29
CA THR A 47 11.98 6.06 -4.30
C THR A 47 12.30 4.81 -5.14
N VAL A 48 12.91 5.01 -6.31
CA VAL A 48 13.32 3.88 -7.17
C VAL A 48 14.27 2.94 -6.44
N GLY A 49 15.20 3.48 -5.66
CA GLY A 49 16.17 2.69 -4.87
C GLY A 49 15.49 1.87 -3.77
N GLU A 50 14.61 2.48 -2.99
CA GLU A 50 13.85 1.81 -1.95
C GLU A 50 12.94 0.72 -2.51
N ASN A 51 12.24 1.00 -3.61
CA ASN A 51 11.40 0.00 -4.26
C ASN A 51 12.21 -1.21 -4.75
N ALA A 52 13.39 -0.97 -5.32
CA ALA A 52 14.31 -2.05 -5.71
C ALA A 52 14.79 -2.86 -4.51
N ALA A 53 15.13 -2.20 -3.38
CA ALA A 53 15.57 -2.85 -2.15
C ALA A 53 14.47 -3.69 -1.51
N LEU A 54 13.20 -3.25 -1.58
CA LEU A 54 12.06 -3.97 -1.04
C LEU A 54 11.65 -5.16 -1.91
N ASN A 55 11.87 -5.07 -3.23
CA ASN A 55 11.60 -6.14 -4.19
C ASN A 55 10.20 -6.78 -4.02
N ASN A 56 10.02 -8.02 -4.49
CA ASN A 56 8.79 -8.83 -4.36
C ASN A 56 8.67 -9.52 -2.99
N SER A 57 9.16 -8.88 -1.93
CA SER A 57 9.07 -9.41 -0.56
C SER A 57 7.65 -9.30 0.00
N THR A 58 7.34 -10.12 1.00
CA THR A 58 6.08 -10.03 1.75
C THR A 58 6.00 -8.71 2.52
N PHE A 59 4.79 -8.34 2.96
CA PHE A 59 4.57 -7.11 3.73
C PHE A 59 5.46 -7.04 4.97
N ASP A 60 5.57 -8.12 5.73
CA ASP A 60 6.38 -8.18 6.95
C ASP A 60 7.87 -7.90 6.68
N VAL A 61 8.44 -8.52 5.66
CA VAL A 61 9.83 -8.28 5.25
C VAL A 61 10.03 -6.83 4.80
N LYS A 62 9.09 -6.27 4.03
CA LYS A 62 9.13 -4.87 3.63
C LYS A 62 9.05 -3.96 4.85
N ARG A 63 8.15 -4.26 5.80
CA ARG A 63 7.98 -3.51 7.04
C ARG A 63 9.26 -3.46 7.86
N MET A 64 9.93 -4.60 8.06
CA MET A 64 11.21 -4.64 8.77
C MET A 64 12.28 -3.76 8.11
N LYS A 65 12.37 -3.79 6.78
CA LYS A 65 13.32 -2.96 6.03
C LYS A 65 13.01 -1.47 6.17
N ILE A 66 11.75 -1.07 6.02
CA ILE A 66 11.33 0.33 6.18
C ILE A 66 11.61 0.83 7.59
N ILE A 67 11.36 0.03 8.63
CA ILE A 67 11.69 0.37 10.01
C ILE A 67 13.21 0.54 10.20
N ALA A 68 14.01 -0.30 9.56
CA ALA A 68 15.48 -0.19 9.63
C ALA A 68 15.97 1.09 8.94
N MET A 69 15.43 1.43 7.78
CA MET A 69 15.74 2.65 7.03
C MET A 69 15.33 3.90 7.81
N ASP A 70 14.14 3.93 8.40
CA ASP A 70 13.66 5.04 9.25
C ASP A 70 14.58 5.24 10.47
N LYS A 71 15.01 4.15 11.12
CA LYS A 71 15.98 4.20 12.23
C LYS A 71 17.38 4.67 11.81
N ALA A 72 17.77 4.40 10.56
CA ALA A 72 19.03 4.88 10.00
C ALA A 72 18.96 6.36 9.58
N GLY A 73 17.81 7.01 9.69
CA GLY A 73 17.62 8.41 9.30
C GLY A 73 17.42 8.61 7.80
N GLU A 74 17.15 7.56 7.04
CA GLU A 74 16.80 7.67 5.63
C GLU A 74 15.41 8.35 5.48
N TYR A 75 15.30 9.18 4.44
CA TYR A 75 14.03 9.85 4.16
C TYR A 75 13.00 8.85 3.62
N ILE A 76 11.89 8.72 4.34
CA ILE A 76 10.74 7.93 3.91
C ILE A 76 9.51 8.84 3.91
N PRO A 77 8.71 8.88 2.82
CA PRO A 77 7.48 9.65 2.81
C PRO A 77 6.58 9.29 4.00
N VAL A 78 6.04 10.30 4.69
CA VAL A 78 5.26 10.09 5.92
C VAL A 78 4.08 9.13 5.70
N CYS A 79 3.39 9.24 4.56
CA CYS A 79 2.30 8.31 4.21
C CYS A 79 2.80 6.86 4.12
N THR A 80 3.96 6.63 3.51
CA THR A 80 4.59 5.30 3.40
C THR A 80 5.01 4.77 4.75
N ARG A 81 5.68 5.60 5.57
CA ARG A 81 6.01 5.23 6.95
C ARG A 81 4.77 4.80 7.72
N ASN A 82 3.68 5.57 7.63
CA ASN A 82 2.43 5.27 8.32
C ASN A 82 1.80 3.94 7.85
N VAL A 83 1.89 3.60 6.55
CA VAL A 83 1.46 2.30 6.02
C VAL A 83 2.21 1.16 6.73
N PHE A 84 3.54 1.23 6.76
CA PHE A 84 4.36 0.16 7.33
C PHE A 84 4.35 0.15 8.87
N MET A 85 4.03 1.27 9.52
CA MET A 85 3.81 1.34 10.97
C MET A 85 2.38 0.95 11.38
N LYS A 86 1.51 0.63 10.42
CA LYS A 86 0.11 0.24 10.67
C LYS A 86 -0.74 1.33 11.36
N TYR A 87 -0.50 2.60 11.04
CA TYR A 87 -1.23 3.72 11.65
C TYR A 87 -2.69 3.85 11.20
N TYR A 88 -3.08 3.16 10.13
CA TYR A 88 -4.41 3.29 9.55
C TYR A 88 -5.42 2.26 10.03
N SER A 89 -5.00 1.27 10.83
CA SER A 89 -5.87 0.29 11.44
C SER A 89 -5.66 0.22 12.95
N SER A 90 -6.72 -0.14 13.66
CA SER A 90 -6.69 -0.42 15.11
C SER A 90 -6.45 -1.89 15.44
N SER A 91 -6.18 -2.73 14.45
CA SER A 91 -6.01 -4.17 14.64
C SER A 91 -4.56 -4.52 14.98
N ASP A 92 -4.28 -4.70 16.27
CA ASP A 92 -2.96 -5.10 16.76
C ASP A 92 -2.58 -6.54 16.39
N THR A 93 -3.56 -7.36 15.95
CA THR A 93 -3.35 -8.79 15.71
C THR A 93 -2.81 -9.10 14.31
N LYS A 94 -2.90 -8.18 13.35
CA LYS A 94 -2.53 -8.39 11.95
C LYS A 94 -1.27 -7.61 11.53
N LEU A 95 -0.22 -7.64 12.33
CA LEU A 95 1.00 -6.86 12.08
C LEU A 95 1.83 -7.34 10.88
N HIS A 96 1.66 -8.61 10.49
CA HIS A 96 2.52 -9.24 9.49
C HIS A 96 2.03 -9.11 8.05
N PHE A 97 0.84 -8.55 7.83
CA PHE A 97 0.27 -8.35 6.50
C PHE A 97 -0.60 -7.10 6.40
N TRP A 98 -0.85 -6.64 5.20
CA TRP A 98 -1.69 -5.49 4.89
C TRP A 98 -3.12 -5.95 4.67
N SER A 99 -3.96 -5.79 5.71
CA SER A 99 -5.32 -6.31 5.76
C SER A 99 -6.33 -5.42 5.03
N GLU A 100 -7.56 -5.91 4.87
CA GLU A 100 -8.67 -5.13 4.33
C GLU A 100 -8.98 -3.90 5.21
N GLU A 101 -8.91 -4.04 6.53
CA GLU A 101 -9.10 -2.93 7.49
C GLU A 101 -8.05 -1.84 7.30
N ASP A 102 -6.78 -2.20 7.06
CA ASP A 102 -5.72 -1.26 6.75
C ASP A 102 -6.01 -0.50 5.46
N ARG A 103 -6.44 -1.20 4.41
CA ARG A 103 -6.81 -0.59 3.12
C ARG A 103 -7.96 0.40 3.27
N LYS A 104 -9.00 0.03 4.01
CA LYS A 104 -10.15 0.92 4.30
C LYS A 104 -9.72 2.15 5.10
N GLY A 105 -8.94 1.97 6.16
CA GLY A 105 -8.41 3.04 6.98
C GLY A 105 -7.52 4.00 6.19
N TYR A 106 -6.65 3.46 5.33
CA TYR A 106 -5.76 4.24 4.47
C TYR A 106 -6.53 5.11 3.46
N ILE A 107 -7.52 4.54 2.77
CA ILE A 107 -8.39 5.31 1.86
C ILE A 107 -9.19 6.36 2.61
N SER A 108 -9.69 6.05 3.81
CA SER A 108 -10.40 7.01 4.65
C SER A 108 -9.51 8.19 5.02
N ALA A 109 -8.26 7.94 5.43
CA ALA A 109 -7.29 8.98 5.73
C ALA A 109 -6.97 9.86 4.51
N MET A 110 -6.76 9.24 3.32
CA MET A 110 -6.58 9.99 2.07
C MET A 110 -7.78 10.88 1.76
N ASN A 111 -8.99 10.36 1.87
CA ASN A 111 -10.21 11.12 1.60
C ASN A 111 -10.36 12.30 2.56
N THR A 112 -9.98 12.15 3.83
CA THR A 112 -9.99 13.23 4.81
C THR A 112 -9.03 14.35 4.40
N VAL A 113 -7.81 14.03 4.01
CA VAL A 113 -6.83 15.02 3.56
C VAL A 113 -7.26 15.69 2.25
N LEU A 114 -7.81 14.92 1.30
CA LEU A 114 -8.24 15.42 0.00
C LEU A 114 -9.55 16.21 0.07
N TYR A 115 -10.35 16.03 1.12
CA TYR A 115 -11.62 16.75 1.29
C TYR A 115 -11.40 18.26 1.29
N ASP A 116 -10.46 18.76 2.07
CA ASP A 116 -10.10 20.18 2.12
C ASP A 116 -9.61 20.72 0.77
N TYR A 117 -8.98 19.87 -0.03
CA TYR A 117 -8.54 20.22 -1.38
C TYR A 117 -9.68 20.27 -2.39
N LYS A 118 -10.66 19.36 -2.29
CA LYS A 118 -11.85 19.37 -3.16
C LYS A 118 -12.69 20.62 -2.96
N GLU A 119 -12.95 21.02 -1.73
CA GLU A 119 -13.73 22.24 -1.44
C GLU A 119 -13.03 23.50 -1.91
N LYS A 120 -11.73 23.64 -1.67
CA LYS A 120 -10.95 24.81 -2.11
C LYS A 120 -10.88 24.93 -3.63
N ASN A 121 -10.79 23.83 -4.35
CA ASN A 121 -10.73 23.82 -5.80
C ASN A 121 -12.11 24.00 -6.44
N SER A 122 -13.17 23.40 -5.90
CA SER A 122 -14.53 23.63 -6.40
C SER A 122 -14.97 25.08 -6.23
N ASN A 123 -14.63 25.72 -5.11
CA ASN A 123 -14.90 27.15 -4.89
C ASN A 123 -14.08 28.05 -5.82
N LYS A 124 -12.83 27.69 -6.17
CA LYS A 124 -12.04 28.40 -7.16
C LYS A 124 -12.62 28.25 -8.56
N GLU A 125 -13.02 27.06 -8.96
CA GLU A 125 -13.63 26.80 -10.28
C GLU A 125 -14.99 27.49 -10.42
N ILE A 126 -15.84 27.42 -9.40
CA ILE A 126 -17.13 28.12 -9.38
C ILE A 126 -16.92 29.63 -9.46
N LYS A 127 -15.92 30.20 -8.77
CA LYS A 127 -15.58 31.62 -8.85
C LYS A 127 -15.05 32.04 -10.21
N LEU A 128 -14.25 31.18 -10.86
CA LEU A 128 -13.75 31.39 -12.23
C LEU A 128 -14.88 31.32 -13.27
N ILE A 129 -15.79 30.37 -13.13
CA ILE A 129 -16.95 30.23 -14.03
C ILE A 129 -17.90 31.41 -13.85
N ARG A 130 -18.22 31.83 -12.62
CA ARG A 130 -19.03 33.04 -12.35
C ARG A 130 -18.41 34.31 -12.96
N ASN A 131 -17.10 34.48 -12.83
CA ASN A 131 -16.42 35.62 -13.43
C ASN A 131 -16.48 35.58 -14.95
N ARG A 132 -16.31 34.45 -15.60
CA ARG A 132 -16.44 34.32 -17.06
C ARG A 132 -17.85 34.65 -17.57
N ILE A 133 -18.86 34.17 -16.85
CA ILE A 133 -20.27 34.47 -17.22
C ILE A 133 -20.56 35.97 -17.11
N ASN A 134 -20.08 36.64 -16.06
CA ASN A 134 -20.28 38.06 -15.83
C ASN A 134 -19.52 38.95 -16.83
N TYR A 135 -18.41 38.50 -17.39
CA TYR A 135 -17.69 39.23 -18.46
C TYR A 135 -18.30 38.99 -19.86
N GLY A 136 -18.97 37.86 -20.07
CA GLY A 136 -19.64 37.54 -21.34
C GLY A 136 -20.94 38.33 -21.57
N ASN A 137 -21.59 38.76 -20.49
CA ASN A 137 -22.88 39.51 -20.57
C ASN A 137 -22.73 41.05 -20.58
N ARG A 138 -21.51 41.56 -20.76
CA ARG A 138 -21.22 43.01 -20.86
C ARG A 138 -20.78 43.47 -22.23
N LYS A 139 -21.19 42.75 -23.30
CA LYS A 139 -21.01 43.21 -24.68
C LYS A 139 -22.35 43.40 -25.36
#